data_f4f2f8de31aef329a05403194a28f642
#
_entry.id   f4f2f8de31aef329a05403194a28f642
#
_cell.length_a   1.000
_cell.length_b   1.000
_cell.length_c   1.000
_cell.angle_alpha   90.00
_cell.angle_beta   90.00
_cell.angle_gamma   90.00
#
_symmetry.space_group_name_H-M   'P 1'
#
loop_
_entity.id
_entity.type
_entity.pdbx_description
1 polymer ?
#
loop_
_entity_poly.entity_id
_entity_poly.type
_entity_poly.pdbx_seq_one_letter_code
_entity_poly.pdbx_strand_id
1 'polypeptide(L)'
;MSTAFAQPDWAWLDALVNWAANGLLDLSGWQVLLVTLVLTHITIASVTIYLHRHSAHRALELHAIPSHFFRFWLWLTTGMVTKEWTAIHRKHHAKCEQAEDPHSPQVFGIKTVLLQGAELYRREAKNQET
;
A
#
# COMPACT_ATOMS: atom_id res chain seq x y z
N MET A 1 -48.34 28.28 31.79
CA MET A 1 -48.12 27.56 30.53
C MET A 1 -46.63 27.48 30.33
N SER A 2 -46.01 26.32 30.61
CA SER A 2 -44.60 26.08 30.37
C SER A 2 -44.42 25.60 28.94
N THR A 3 -43.82 26.42 28.09
CA THR A 3 -43.43 26.00 26.75
C THR A 3 -42.15 25.14 26.87
N ALA A 4 -42.33 23.82 26.91
CA ALA A 4 -41.20 22.91 26.79
C ALA A 4 -40.60 23.10 25.37
N PHE A 5 -39.42 23.70 25.30
CA PHE A 5 -38.65 23.72 24.06
C PHE A 5 -38.29 22.27 23.74
N ALA A 6 -38.74 21.79 22.57
CA ALA A 6 -38.31 20.49 22.07
C ALA A 6 -36.81 20.46 21.96
N GLN A 7 -36.18 19.53 22.63
CA GLN A 7 -34.72 19.33 22.50
C GLN A 7 -34.43 18.89 21.06
N PRO A 8 -33.35 19.43 20.45
CA PRO A 8 -32.99 19.02 19.10
C PRO A 8 -32.69 17.50 19.08
N ASP A 9 -33.19 16.81 18.07
CA ASP A 9 -32.87 15.41 17.85
C ASP A 9 -31.48 15.27 17.32
N TRP A 10 -30.54 14.78 18.14
CA TRP A 10 -29.13 14.55 17.79
C TRP A 10 -28.90 13.12 17.32
N ALA A 11 -29.88 12.31 17.05
CA ALA A 11 -29.76 10.93 16.63
C ALA A 11 -28.88 10.77 15.36
N TRP A 12 -28.96 11.72 14.44
CA TRP A 12 -28.10 11.74 13.26
C TRP A 12 -26.61 11.97 13.59
N LEU A 13 -26.33 12.80 14.62
CA LEU A 13 -24.96 13.06 15.06
C LEU A 13 -24.39 11.83 15.76
N ASP A 14 -25.17 11.18 16.62
CA ASP A 14 -24.78 9.92 17.28
C ASP A 14 -24.54 8.82 16.24
N ALA A 15 -25.37 8.70 15.21
CA ALA A 15 -25.17 7.78 14.11
C ALA A 15 -23.88 8.08 13.32
N LEU A 16 -23.59 9.34 13.04
CA LEU A 16 -22.38 9.77 12.36
C LEU A 16 -21.11 9.47 13.18
N VAL A 17 -21.15 9.79 14.48
CA VAL A 17 -20.04 9.52 15.41
C VAL A 17 -19.80 8.01 15.53
N ASN A 18 -20.84 7.23 15.68
CA ASN A 18 -20.76 5.77 15.75
C ASN A 18 -20.18 5.17 14.46
N TRP A 19 -20.65 5.64 13.31
CA TRP A 19 -20.11 5.25 12.01
C TRP A 19 -18.61 5.62 11.85
N ALA A 20 -18.23 6.83 12.25
CA ALA A 20 -16.83 7.28 12.19
C ALA A 20 -15.91 6.49 13.14
N ALA A 21 -16.41 6.11 14.31
CA ALA A 21 -15.65 5.36 15.32
C ALA A 21 -15.53 3.86 15.00
N ASN A 22 -16.61 3.24 14.49
CA ASN A 22 -16.71 1.79 14.32
C ASN A 22 -16.71 1.34 12.85
N GLY A 23 -16.81 2.29 11.90
CA GLY A 23 -16.90 2.01 10.46
C GLY A 23 -18.26 1.45 10.04
N LEU A 24 -18.35 1.08 8.75
CA LEU A 24 -19.58 0.60 8.13
C LEU A 24 -20.02 -0.81 8.60
N LEU A 25 -19.05 -1.63 9.00
CA LEU A 25 -19.27 -3.06 9.21
C LEU A 25 -19.31 -3.47 10.70
N ASP A 26 -18.99 -2.55 11.60
CA ASP A 26 -18.94 -2.80 13.07
C ASP A 26 -18.21 -4.14 13.38
N LEU A 27 -17.02 -4.28 12.85
CA LEU A 27 -16.25 -5.52 12.96
C LEU A 27 -15.69 -5.70 14.36
N SER A 28 -15.83 -6.90 14.92
CA SER A 28 -15.11 -7.31 16.13
C SER A 28 -13.59 -7.30 15.91
N GLY A 29 -12.80 -7.19 16.98
CA GLY A 29 -11.33 -7.20 16.88
C GLY A 29 -10.77 -8.41 16.13
N TRP A 30 -11.37 -9.60 16.30
CA TRP A 30 -11.01 -10.79 15.55
C TRP A 30 -11.29 -10.68 14.05
N GLN A 31 -12.44 -10.13 13.68
CA GLN A 31 -12.79 -9.90 12.27
C GLN A 31 -11.86 -8.86 11.61
N VAL A 32 -11.50 -7.79 12.32
CA VAL A 32 -10.52 -6.81 11.86
C VAL A 32 -9.17 -7.49 11.61
N LEU A 33 -8.69 -8.32 12.54
CA LEU A 33 -7.45 -9.07 12.36
C LEU A 33 -7.51 -9.97 11.10
N LEU A 34 -8.59 -10.73 10.95
CA LEU A 34 -8.75 -11.62 9.80
C LEU A 34 -8.78 -10.84 8.48
N VAL A 35 -9.57 -9.77 8.39
CA VAL A 35 -9.62 -8.91 7.20
C VAL A 35 -8.25 -8.33 6.89
N THR A 36 -7.53 -7.83 7.90
CA THR A 36 -6.17 -7.29 7.72
C THR A 36 -5.22 -8.35 7.17
N LEU A 37 -5.23 -9.55 7.70
CA LEU A 37 -4.40 -10.66 7.22
C LEU A 37 -4.72 -11.01 5.76
N VAL A 38 -6.00 -11.11 5.39
CA VAL A 38 -6.44 -11.42 4.02
C VAL A 38 -6.00 -10.31 3.05
N LEU A 39 -6.25 -9.04 3.38
CA LEU A 39 -5.87 -7.90 2.53
C LEU A 39 -4.36 -7.80 2.37
N THR A 40 -3.61 -8.01 3.45
CA THR A 40 -2.13 -8.05 3.41
C THR A 40 -1.64 -9.18 2.51
N HIS A 41 -2.24 -10.36 2.62
CA HIS A 41 -1.86 -11.51 1.79
C HIS A 41 -2.12 -11.27 0.30
N ILE A 42 -3.27 -10.69 -0.05
CA ILE A 42 -3.57 -10.30 -1.43
C ILE A 42 -2.54 -9.27 -1.95
N THR A 43 -2.16 -8.32 -1.11
CA THR A 43 -1.17 -7.30 -1.47
C THR A 43 0.21 -7.91 -1.70
N ILE A 44 0.68 -8.78 -0.80
CA ILE A 44 1.96 -9.50 -0.96
C ILE A 44 1.95 -10.37 -2.22
N ALA A 45 0.87 -11.11 -2.47
CA ALA A 45 0.72 -11.91 -3.70
C ALA A 45 0.75 -11.03 -4.95
N SER A 46 0.10 -9.86 -4.91
CA SER A 46 0.10 -8.89 -6.01
C SER A 46 1.50 -8.32 -6.29
N VAL A 47 2.26 -7.98 -5.25
CA VAL A 47 3.67 -7.55 -5.41
C VAL A 47 4.50 -8.67 -6.02
N THR A 48 4.40 -9.88 -5.47
CA THR A 48 5.23 -11.02 -5.90
C THR A 48 4.92 -11.46 -7.32
N ILE A 49 3.65 -11.61 -7.66
CA ILE A 49 3.22 -12.13 -8.97
C ILE A 49 3.33 -11.05 -10.03
N TYR A 50 2.73 -9.88 -9.79
CA TYR A 50 2.59 -8.87 -10.82
C TYR A 50 3.80 -7.93 -10.91
N LEU A 51 4.23 -7.28 -9.82
CA LEU A 51 5.37 -6.36 -9.90
C LEU A 51 6.69 -7.10 -10.11
N HIS A 52 6.94 -8.11 -9.29
CA HIS A 52 8.22 -8.81 -9.28
C HIS A 52 8.35 -9.78 -10.47
N ARG A 53 7.51 -10.82 -10.54
CA ARG A 53 7.68 -11.87 -11.54
C ARG A 53 7.22 -11.48 -12.95
N HIS A 54 6.08 -10.78 -13.07
CA HIS A 54 5.58 -10.39 -14.39
C HIS A 54 6.26 -9.12 -14.90
N SER A 55 6.25 -8.01 -14.13
CA SER A 55 6.69 -6.71 -14.63
C SER A 55 8.21 -6.53 -14.60
N ALA A 56 8.88 -6.90 -13.50
CA ALA A 56 10.31 -6.69 -13.35
C ALA A 56 11.14 -7.75 -14.06
N HIS A 57 10.92 -9.03 -13.75
CA HIS A 57 11.73 -10.13 -14.25
C HIS A 57 11.24 -10.77 -15.54
N ARG A 58 10.00 -10.51 -15.94
CA ARG A 58 9.35 -11.14 -17.11
C ARG A 58 9.41 -12.68 -17.06
N ALA A 59 9.43 -13.25 -15.87
CA ALA A 59 9.47 -14.68 -15.61
C ALA A 59 8.09 -15.33 -15.66
N LEU A 60 7.03 -14.52 -15.76
CA LEU A 60 5.63 -14.95 -15.83
C LEU A 60 4.87 -14.03 -16.76
N GLU A 61 4.12 -14.61 -17.70
CA GLU A 61 3.16 -13.87 -18.51
C GLU A 61 1.78 -13.94 -17.88
N LEU A 62 1.16 -12.78 -17.65
CA LEU A 62 -0.20 -12.67 -17.13
C LEU A 62 -1.13 -12.18 -18.21
N HIS A 63 -2.32 -12.78 -18.27
CA HIS A 63 -3.40 -12.25 -19.06
C HIS A 63 -3.79 -10.83 -18.62
N ALA A 64 -4.34 -10.03 -19.52
CA ALA A 64 -4.66 -8.62 -19.26
C ALA A 64 -5.58 -8.42 -18.04
N ILE A 65 -6.59 -9.27 -17.86
CA ILE A 65 -7.57 -9.13 -16.76
C ILE A 65 -6.90 -9.21 -15.38
N PRO A 66 -6.16 -10.28 -15.00
CA PRO A 66 -5.45 -10.31 -13.72
C PRO A 66 -4.38 -9.23 -13.61
N SER A 67 -3.71 -8.85 -14.70
CA SER A 67 -2.73 -7.75 -14.68
C SER A 67 -3.37 -6.43 -14.29
N HIS A 68 -4.55 -6.10 -14.83
CA HIS A 68 -5.29 -4.89 -14.47
C HIS A 68 -5.80 -4.93 -13.03
N PHE A 69 -6.26 -6.10 -12.55
CA PHE A 69 -6.66 -6.26 -11.15
C PHE A 69 -5.50 -5.98 -10.20
N PHE A 70 -4.35 -6.62 -10.38
CA PHE A 70 -3.19 -6.43 -9.51
C PHE A 70 -2.67 -4.99 -9.54
N ARG A 71 -2.62 -4.38 -10.72
CA ARG A 71 -2.21 -2.97 -10.87
C ARG A 71 -3.13 -2.03 -10.11
N PHE A 72 -4.45 -2.20 -10.25
CA PHE A 72 -5.45 -1.40 -9.54
C PHE A 72 -5.38 -1.63 -8.03
N TRP A 73 -5.28 -2.88 -7.60
CA TRP A 73 -5.16 -3.25 -6.20
C TRP A 73 -3.94 -2.60 -5.53
N LEU A 74 -2.78 -2.70 -6.16
CA LEU A 74 -1.54 -2.12 -5.63
C LEU A 74 -1.58 -0.60 -5.60
N TRP A 75 -2.14 0.04 -6.62
CA TRP A 75 -2.36 1.47 -6.61
C TRP A 75 -3.29 1.90 -5.48
N LEU A 76 -4.41 1.21 -5.29
CA LEU A 76 -5.40 1.51 -4.25
C LEU A 76 -4.86 1.32 -2.84
N THR A 77 -4.13 0.22 -2.60
CA THR A 77 -3.71 -0.18 -1.24
C THR A 77 -2.35 0.37 -0.83
N THR A 78 -1.47 0.65 -1.78
CA THR A 78 -0.08 1.05 -1.50
C THR A 78 0.34 2.36 -2.17
N GLY A 79 -0.44 2.88 -3.10
CA GLY A 79 -0.07 4.03 -3.94
C GLY A 79 1.05 3.73 -4.96
N MET A 80 1.43 2.47 -5.14
CA MET A 80 2.54 2.10 -6.04
C MET A 80 2.19 2.30 -7.51
N VAL A 81 3.11 2.95 -8.22
CA VAL A 81 3.09 3.07 -9.67
C VAL A 81 3.97 1.98 -10.27
N THR A 82 3.36 1.07 -11.03
CA THR A 82 4.04 -0.13 -11.60
C THR A 82 5.34 0.21 -12.33
N LYS A 83 5.35 1.29 -13.13
CA LYS A 83 6.51 1.70 -13.93
C LYS A 83 7.68 2.12 -13.05
N GLU A 84 7.43 2.96 -12.06
CA GLU A 84 8.43 3.43 -11.10
C GLU A 84 9.01 2.27 -10.30
N TRP A 85 8.14 1.44 -9.71
CA TRP A 85 8.58 0.29 -8.92
C TRP A 85 9.44 -0.66 -9.75
N THR A 86 9.03 -0.95 -10.98
CA THR A 86 9.76 -1.85 -11.88
C THR A 86 11.14 -1.30 -12.24
N ALA A 87 11.26 0.00 -12.49
CA ALA A 87 12.51 0.66 -12.81
C ALA A 87 13.47 0.60 -11.60
N ILE A 88 13.01 1.02 -10.42
CA ILE A 88 13.78 0.99 -9.18
C ILE A 88 14.24 -0.42 -8.84
N HIS A 89 13.36 -1.41 -8.97
CA HIS A 89 13.68 -2.81 -8.68
C HIS A 89 14.73 -3.38 -9.65
N ARG A 90 14.64 -3.05 -10.94
CA ARG A 90 15.65 -3.44 -11.93
C ARG A 90 17.01 -2.77 -11.67
N LYS A 91 16.99 -1.50 -11.27
CA LYS A 91 18.19 -0.79 -10.87
C LYS A 91 18.87 -1.45 -9.67
N HIS A 92 18.07 -1.80 -8.64
CA HIS A 92 18.58 -2.56 -7.49
C HIS A 92 19.27 -3.85 -7.92
N HIS A 93 18.66 -4.66 -8.80
CA HIS A 93 19.29 -5.87 -9.30
C HIS A 93 20.58 -5.62 -10.12
N ALA A 94 20.59 -4.55 -10.91
CA ALA A 94 21.76 -4.20 -11.73
C ALA A 94 22.92 -3.62 -10.91
N LYS A 95 22.61 -2.99 -9.76
CA LYS A 95 23.56 -2.25 -8.92
C LYS A 95 23.63 -2.77 -7.49
N CYS A 96 23.18 -4.00 -7.27
CA CYS A 96 23.09 -4.61 -5.95
C CYS A 96 24.37 -4.40 -5.14
N GLU A 97 24.23 -3.88 -3.91
CA GLU A 97 25.29 -3.57 -2.96
C GLU A 97 26.34 -2.51 -3.43
N GLN A 98 26.10 -1.83 -4.55
CA GLN A 98 26.94 -0.72 -5.05
C GLN A 98 26.40 0.64 -4.58
N ALA A 99 27.18 1.70 -4.78
CA ALA A 99 26.81 3.05 -4.35
C ALA A 99 25.53 3.58 -5.01
N GLU A 100 25.21 3.10 -6.21
CA GLU A 100 23.99 3.46 -6.95
C GLU A 100 22.77 2.60 -6.61
N ASP A 101 22.90 1.59 -5.76
CA ASP A 101 21.77 0.77 -5.31
C ASP A 101 20.78 1.64 -4.51
N PRO A 102 19.52 1.75 -4.95
CA PRO A 102 18.56 2.69 -4.34
C PRO A 102 18.18 2.38 -2.88
N HIS A 103 18.42 1.17 -2.39
CA HIS A 103 18.05 0.76 -1.03
C HIS A 103 18.94 -0.32 -0.42
N SER A 104 20.24 -0.35 -0.78
CA SER A 104 21.17 -1.30 -0.19
C SER A 104 21.38 -1.05 1.30
N PRO A 105 21.21 -2.08 2.16
CA PRO A 105 21.56 -1.98 3.56
C PRO A 105 23.07 -1.84 3.81
N GLN A 106 23.91 -2.25 2.87
CA GLN A 106 25.37 -2.05 2.94
C GLN A 106 25.74 -0.58 2.75
N VAL A 107 25.04 0.11 1.85
CA VAL A 107 25.28 1.53 1.53
C VAL A 107 24.63 2.47 2.54
N PHE A 108 23.36 2.25 2.87
CA PHE A 108 22.56 3.15 3.72
C PHE A 108 22.49 2.71 5.17
N GLY A 109 22.86 1.49 5.49
CA GLY A 109 22.68 0.86 6.79
C GLY A 109 21.27 0.30 6.97
N ILE A 110 21.17 -0.85 7.66
CA ILE A 110 19.91 -1.59 7.86
C ILE A 110 18.82 -0.75 8.54
N LYS A 111 19.19 0.11 9.51
CA LYS A 111 18.22 0.99 10.19
C LYS A 111 17.56 1.98 9.24
N THR A 112 18.35 2.59 8.35
CA THR A 112 17.85 3.53 7.34
C THR A 112 16.90 2.82 6.38
N VAL A 113 17.29 1.65 5.87
CA VAL A 113 16.43 0.89 4.94
C VAL A 113 15.10 0.49 5.60
N LEU A 114 15.12 0.03 6.85
CA LEU A 114 13.90 -0.37 7.56
C LEU A 114 13.00 0.83 7.94
N LEU A 115 13.58 1.93 8.41
CA LEU A 115 12.80 3.05 8.95
C LEU A 115 12.48 4.13 7.91
N GLN A 116 13.29 4.25 6.85
CA GLN A 116 13.18 5.28 5.82
C GLN A 116 13.06 4.70 4.40
N GLY A 117 12.72 3.42 4.26
CA GLY A 117 12.60 2.76 2.96
C GLY A 117 11.62 3.45 2.01
N ALA A 118 10.51 3.97 2.53
CA ALA A 118 9.57 4.75 1.73
C ALA A 118 10.16 6.06 1.21
N GLU A 119 11.04 6.71 1.98
CA GLU A 119 11.72 7.94 1.55
C GLU A 119 12.81 7.66 0.52
N LEU A 120 13.57 6.57 0.71
CA LEU A 120 14.52 6.09 -0.30
C LEU A 120 13.82 5.82 -1.63
N TYR A 121 12.66 5.14 -1.59
CA TYR A 121 11.84 4.89 -2.77
C TYR A 121 11.38 6.19 -3.45
N ARG A 122 10.80 7.13 -2.69
CA ARG A 122 10.31 8.41 -3.22
C ARG A 122 11.41 9.25 -3.85
N ARG A 123 12.61 9.22 -3.26
CA ARG A 123 13.78 9.90 -3.81
C ARG A 123 14.20 9.28 -5.14
N GLU A 124 14.27 7.96 -5.20
CA GLU A 124 14.67 7.25 -6.41
C GLU A 124 13.60 7.36 -7.51
N ALA A 125 12.32 7.37 -7.18
CA ALA A 125 11.23 7.57 -8.14
C ALA A 125 11.25 8.93 -8.86
N LYS A 126 11.96 9.93 -8.29
CA LYS A 126 12.20 11.24 -8.92
C LYS A 126 13.46 11.27 -9.78
N ASN A 127 14.27 10.23 -9.75
CA ASN A 127 15.50 10.14 -10.52
C ASN A 127 15.17 9.81 -11.98
N GLN A 128 15.46 10.73 -12.89
CA GLN A 128 15.17 10.59 -14.32
C GLN A 128 16.10 9.59 -15.04
N GLU A 129 17.20 9.20 -14.42
CA GLU A 129 18.15 8.22 -14.95
C GLU A 129 17.77 6.77 -14.64
N THR A 130 16.78 6.58 -13.78
CA THR A 130 16.23 5.29 -13.40
C THR A 130 15.04 4.89 -14.26
#